data_fa85056a2bf61b7d23115d44c302ac50
#
_entry.id   fa85056a2bf61b7d23115d44c302ac50
#
_cell.length_a   1.000
_cell.length_b   1.000
_cell.length_c   1.000
_cell.angle_alpha   90.00
_cell.angle_beta   90.00
_cell.angle_gamma   90.00
#
_symmetry.space_group_name_H-M   'P 1'
#
loop_
_entity.id
_entity.type
_entity.pdbx_description
1 polymer ?
#
loop_
_entity_poly.entity_id
_entity_poly.type
_entity_poly.pdbx_seq_one_letter_code
_entity_poly.pdbx_strand_id
1 'polypeptide(L)'
;MDTLSNTIDIDIQHPEEWRLSLRIDEKCVSFTAHSDVERESFLFRKVELDGGANDFLRPLENCIYDNPFFLLDFKQVKVALHSMRYIIIPSDMAADTELAERAFVTMYGAIGGNLIIDQMKGCGAAIVFEAANGVLPFLNRTFNNPPVRHHLSAICEYFAKKCEATDADRQYVYLHDNRADVTMFRNGRFAFANSFECHSAADTVFFALDAWNEYELDALNDELQIAGDKAAREEVVPMLKKYITYVMPAIFPAAAMKIGQDAMKAPLDLILMSLCE
;
A
#
# COMPACT_ATOMS: atom_id res chain seq x y z
N MET A 1 -7.87 -22.94 -0.33
CA MET A 1 -8.64 -22.42 -1.47
C MET A 1 -9.92 -21.85 -0.87
N ASP A 2 -9.85 -20.63 -0.38
CA ASP A 2 -11.05 -19.93 0.06
C ASP A 2 -11.73 -19.39 -1.18
N THR A 3 -12.95 -19.86 -1.42
CA THR A 3 -13.80 -19.44 -2.52
C THR A 3 -13.97 -17.93 -2.46
N LEU A 4 -13.51 -17.24 -3.50
CA LEU A 4 -13.79 -15.84 -3.77
C LEU A 4 -15.32 -15.70 -3.88
N SER A 5 -15.97 -15.37 -2.79
CA SER A 5 -17.39 -15.00 -2.80
C SER A 5 -17.45 -13.53 -3.15
N ASN A 6 -18.08 -13.19 -4.27
CA ASN A 6 -18.34 -11.79 -4.65
C ASN A 6 -19.29 -11.08 -3.69
N THR A 7 -19.83 -11.79 -2.69
CA THR A 7 -20.77 -11.26 -1.70
C THR A 7 -20.16 -11.33 -0.31
N ILE A 8 -20.16 -10.23 0.40
CA ILE A 8 -19.69 -10.13 1.79
C ILE A 8 -20.86 -10.47 2.70
N ASP A 9 -20.81 -11.66 3.31
CA ASP A 9 -21.76 -12.09 4.34
C ASP A 9 -21.09 -11.94 5.73
N ILE A 10 -21.05 -10.70 6.23
CA ILE A 10 -20.51 -10.34 7.54
C ILE A 10 -21.55 -9.48 8.24
N ASP A 11 -22.05 -9.94 9.38
CA ASP A 11 -22.91 -9.18 10.27
C ASP A 11 -22.08 -8.52 11.37
N ILE A 12 -22.15 -7.21 11.45
CA ILE A 12 -21.48 -6.40 12.47
C ILE A 12 -22.59 -5.71 13.29
N GLN A 13 -22.59 -5.99 14.58
CA GLN A 13 -23.42 -5.28 15.55
C GLN A 13 -22.88 -3.94 15.86
N HIS A 14 -23.12 -2.84 15.91
CA HIS A 14 -22.45 -1.57 16.26
C HIS A 14 -21.34 -1.15 15.30
N PRO A 15 -21.62 -0.98 13.98
CA PRO A 15 -20.61 -0.56 13.00
C PRO A 15 -19.95 0.79 13.35
N GLU A 16 -20.59 1.64 14.11
CA GLU A 16 -20.06 2.91 14.64
C GLU A 16 -18.86 2.76 15.59
N GLU A 17 -18.57 1.54 16.03
CA GLU A 17 -17.37 1.20 16.83
C GLU A 17 -16.25 0.61 15.96
N TRP A 18 -16.53 0.36 14.68
CA TRP A 18 -15.60 -0.30 13.76
C TRP A 18 -14.94 0.68 12.81
N ARG A 19 -13.71 0.36 12.44
CA ARG A 19 -12.92 1.07 11.42
C ARG A 19 -12.78 0.20 10.19
N LEU A 20 -13.02 0.79 9.02
CA LEU A 20 -12.86 0.13 7.72
C LEU A 20 -11.66 0.72 7.00
N SER A 21 -10.76 -0.13 6.52
CA SER A 21 -9.66 0.25 5.64
C SER A 21 -9.79 -0.48 4.31
N LEU A 22 -9.86 0.27 3.22
CA LEU A 22 -10.01 -0.24 1.86
C LEU A 22 -8.70 -0.06 1.10
N ARG A 23 -8.24 -1.09 0.40
CA ARG A 23 -7.25 -0.99 -0.66
C ARG A 23 -7.92 -1.31 -1.98
N ILE A 24 -7.90 -0.36 -2.88
CA ILE A 24 -8.59 -0.42 -4.17
C ILE A 24 -7.52 -0.45 -5.26
N ASP A 25 -7.53 -1.48 -6.07
CA ASP A 25 -6.75 -1.61 -7.30
C ASP A 25 -7.66 -1.93 -8.49
N GLU A 26 -7.09 -2.02 -9.70
CA GLU A 26 -7.86 -2.24 -10.93
C GLU A 26 -8.61 -3.59 -10.98
N LYS A 27 -8.24 -4.55 -10.15
CA LYS A 27 -8.74 -5.93 -10.19
C LYS A 27 -9.54 -6.31 -8.96
N CYS A 28 -9.36 -5.62 -7.85
CA CYS A 28 -10.02 -6.01 -6.61
C CYS A 28 -10.13 -4.87 -5.60
N VAL A 29 -11.06 -5.04 -4.67
CA VAL A 29 -11.13 -4.30 -3.40
C VAL A 29 -10.74 -5.25 -2.28
N SER A 30 -9.61 -4.99 -1.65
CA SER A 30 -9.20 -5.67 -0.43
C SER A 30 -9.53 -4.79 0.77
N PHE A 31 -10.06 -5.36 1.84
CA PHE A 31 -10.40 -4.56 2.99
C PHE A 31 -10.11 -5.26 4.31
N THR A 32 -9.91 -4.44 5.33
CA THR A 32 -9.86 -4.85 6.72
C THR A 32 -10.90 -4.07 7.51
N ALA A 33 -11.53 -4.73 8.47
CA ALA A 33 -12.38 -4.08 9.45
C ALA A 33 -12.00 -4.58 10.85
N HIS A 34 -12.00 -3.69 11.83
CA HIS A 34 -11.75 -4.03 13.23
C HIS A 34 -12.48 -3.06 14.16
N SER A 35 -12.85 -3.55 15.33
CA SER A 35 -13.44 -2.74 16.40
C SER A 35 -12.35 -2.26 17.37
N ASP A 36 -12.50 -1.04 17.87
CA ASP A 36 -11.68 -0.52 18.95
C ASP A 36 -12.09 -1.12 20.32
N VAL A 37 -13.28 -1.71 20.40
CA VAL A 37 -13.89 -2.22 21.63
C VAL A 37 -13.84 -3.74 21.72
N GLU A 38 -14.18 -4.43 20.63
CA GLU A 38 -14.18 -5.88 20.57
C GLU A 38 -12.77 -6.45 20.35
N ARG A 39 -12.35 -7.34 21.26
CA ARG A 39 -11.07 -8.04 21.08
C ARG A 39 -11.18 -9.08 19.97
N GLU A 40 -10.07 -9.28 19.24
CA GLU A 40 -9.96 -10.28 18.17
C GLU A 40 -10.99 -10.05 17.03
N SER A 41 -11.44 -8.81 16.86
CA SER A 41 -12.46 -8.43 15.87
C SER A 41 -11.92 -8.25 14.45
N PHE A 42 -10.60 -8.38 14.22
CA PHE A 42 -9.99 -8.10 12.93
C PHE A 42 -10.48 -9.03 11.83
N LEU A 43 -11.00 -8.43 10.77
CA LEU A 43 -11.48 -9.10 9.56
C LEU A 43 -10.62 -8.67 8.37
N PHE A 44 -10.32 -9.62 7.49
CA PHE A 44 -9.71 -9.35 6.19
C PHE A 44 -10.48 -10.11 5.11
N ARG A 45 -10.84 -9.42 4.02
CA ARG A 45 -11.45 -10.02 2.83
C ARG A 45 -10.96 -9.32 1.57
N LYS A 46 -11.11 -10.02 0.45
CA LYS A 46 -10.81 -9.53 -0.89
C LYS A 46 -12.01 -9.83 -1.79
N VAL A 47 -12.45 -8.83 -2.54
CA VAL A 47 -13.54 -8.91 -3.53
C VAL A 47 -12.96 -8.58 -4.90
N GLU A 48 -13.15 -9.43 -5.88
CA GLU A 48 -12.69 -9.17 -7.24
C GLU A 48 -13.64 -8.20 -7.95
N LEU A 49 -13.08 -7.34 -8.79
CA LEU A 49 -13.83 -6.42 -9.63
C LEU A 49 -14.10 -7.06 -11.00
N ASP A 50 -15.37 -7.17 -11.35
CA ASP A 50 -15.79 -7.64 -12.67
C ASP A 50 -15.69 -6.49 -13.68
N GLY A 51 -14.52 -6.31 -14.32
CA GLY A 51 -14.35 -5.22 -15.29
C GLY A 51 -13.05 -5.31 -16.07
N GLY A 52 -13.02 -4.62 -17.21
CA GLY A 52 -11.82 -4.45 -18.03
C GLY A 52 -11.12 -3.13 -17.71
N ALA A 53 -9.85 -3.03 -18.04
CA ALA A 53 -8.97 -1.89 -17.75
C ALA A 53 -9.47 -0.51 -18.23
N ASN A 54 -10.46 -0.44 -19.10
CA ASN A 54 -10.96 0.82 -19.67
C ASN A 54 -12.15 1.43 -18.91
N ASP A 55 -12.76 0.71 -17.95
CA ASP A 55 -13.89 1.20 -17.17
C ASP A 55 -13.74 0.72 -15.71
N PHE A 56 -12.91 1.42 -14.96
CA PHE A 56 -12.64 1.07 -13.57
C PHE A 56 -13.71 1.54 -12.59
N LEU A 57 -14.33 2.68 -12.86
CA LEU A 57 -15.29 3.29 -11.93
C LEU A 57 -16.54 2.41 -11.74
N ARG A 58 -17.14 1.94 -12.83
CA ARG A 58 -18.37 1.17 -12.77
C ARG A 58 -18.28 -0.16 -12.03
N PRO A 59 -17.24 -1.00 -12.27
CA PRO A 59 -16.97 -2.17 -11.44
C PRO A 59 -16.77 -1.87 -9.96
N LEU A 60 -16.09 -0.77 -9.64
CA LEU A 60 -15.91 -0.32 -8.26
C LEU A 60 -17.25 0.09 -7.64
N GLU A 61 -18.08 0.88 -8.33
CA GLU A 61 -19.41 1.27 -7.87
C GLU A 61 -20.29 0.02 -7.62
N ASN A 62 -20.31 -0.92 -8.54
CA ASN A 62 -21.05 -2.17 -8.40
C ASN A 62 -20.55 -2.96 -7.19
N CYS A 63 -19.25 -3.16 -7.07
CA CYS A 63 -18.65 -3.88 -5.93
C CYS A 63 -19.09 -3.27 -4.57
N ILE A 64 -19.07 -1.96 -4.45
CA ILE A 64 -19.46 -1.28 -3.22
C ILE A 64 -20.97 -1.36 -2.96
N TYR A 65 -21.81 -1.10 -3.98
CA TYR A 65 -23.27 -1.07 -3.80
C TYR A 65 -23.91 -2.46 -3.70
N ASP A 66 -23.32 -3.47 -4.36
CA ASP A 66 -23.80 -4.85 -4.27
C ASP A 66 -23.39 -5.52 -2.94
N ASN A 67 -22.54 -4.87 -2.15
CA ASN A 67 -22.11 -5.34 -0.84
C ASN A 67 -22.52 -4.34 0.26
N PRO A 68 -23.72 -4.47 0.87
CA PRO A 68 -24.24 -3.55 1.89
C PRO A 68 -23.30 -3.35 3.09
N PHE A 69 -22.42 -4.29 3.35
CA PHE A 69 -21.36 -4.19 4.38
C PHE A 69 -20.56 -2.88 4.24
N PHE A 70 -20.17 -2.48 3.03
CA PHE A 70 -19.41 -1.25 2.82
C PHE A 70 -20.19 0.02 3.13
N LEU A 71 -21.53 -0.05 3.15
CA LEU A 71 -22.41 1.09 3.37
C LEU A 71 -22.84 1.24 4.83
N LEU A 72 -22.33 0.41 5.73
CA LEU A 72 -22.56 0.55 7.16
C LEU A 72 -21.92 1.85 7.69
N ASP A 73 -22.47 2.37 8.77
CA ASP A 73 -22.01 3.63 9.40
C ASP A 73 -20.76 3.39 10.27
N PHE A 74 -19.63 3.12 9.61
CA PHE A 74 -18.35 2.90 10.28
C PHE A 74 -17.86 4.15 10.97
N LYS A 75 -17.26 3.99 12.15
CA LYS A 75 -16.57 5.06 12.90
C LYS A 75 -15.56 5.83 12.04
N GLN A 76 -14.85 5.13 11.18
CA GLN A 76 -13.87 5.69 10.26
C GLN A 76 -13.71 4.79 9.03
N VAL A 77 -13.64 5.40 7.86
CA VAL A 77 -13.22 4.74 6.63
C VAL A 77 -11.92 5.36 6.15
N LYS A 78 -10.93 4.54 5.81
CA LYS A 78 -9.67 4.94 5.16
C LYS A 78 -9.56 4.23 3.82
N VAL A 79 -9.01 4.92 2.81
CA VAL A 79 -8.84 4.35 1.48
C VAL A 79 -7.39 4.47 1.03
N ALA A 80 -6.80 3.36 0.57
CA ALA A 80 -5.59 3.36 -0.23
C ALA A 80 -5.96 3.06 -1.68
N LEU A 81 -5.53 3.93 -2.59
CA LEU A 81 -5.62 3.68 -4.03
C LEU A 81 -4.28 3.18 -4.54
N HIS A 82 -4.35 2.09 -5.30
CA HIS A 82 -3.23 1.66 -6.12
C HIS A 82 -3.26 2.46 -7.42
N SER A 83 -2.20 3.22 -7.68
CA SER A 83 -2.00 3.94 -8.92
C SER A 83 -0.56 3.78 -9.39
N MET A 84 -0.36 3.44 -10.67
CA MET A 84 0.96 3.40 -11.30
C MET A 84 1.36 4.76 -11.90
N ARG A 85 0.44 5.73 -11.92
CA ARG A 85 0.70 7.10 -12.34
C ARG A 85 0.92 7.98 -11.11
N TYR A 86 2.14 7.99 -10.61
CA TYR A 86 2.54 8.78 -9.46
C TYR A 86 3.98 9.26 -9.57
N ILE A 87 4.29 10.33 -8.85
CA ILE A 87 5.65 10.82 -8.61
C ILE A 87 5.85 11.00 -7.11
N ILE A 88 7.10 10.90 -6.67
CA ILE A 88 7.48 11.23 -5.30
C ILE A 88 8.34 12.49 -5.35
N ILE A 89 7.94 13.50 -4.60
CA ILE A 89 8.60 14.79 -4.55
C ILE A 89 8.83 15.24 -3.10
N PRO A 90 9.80 16.12 -2.83
CA PRO A 90 10.00 16.69 -1.50
C PRO A 90 8.71 17.35 -0.95
N SER A 91 8.50 17.24 0.37
CA SER A 91 7.28 17.77 1.03
C SER A 91 7.09 19.28 0.87
N ASP A 92 8.17 20.05 0.84
CA ASP A 92 8.15 21.50 0.60
C ASP A 92 7.70 21.83 -0.84
N MET A 93 8.17 21.07 -1.82
CA MET A 93 7.70 21.18 -3.20
C MET A 93 6.22 20.80 -3.35
N ALA A 94 5.77 19.77 -2.63
CA ALA A 94 4.39 19.32 -2.64
C ALA A 94 3.41 20.27 -1.90
N ALA A 95 3.93 21.19 -1.09
CA ALA A 95 3.12 22.25 -0.45
C ALA A 95 2.60 23.28 -1.44
N ASP A 96 3.27 23.43 -2.60
CA ASP A 96 2.81 24.24 -3.73
C ASP A 96 2.09 23.31 -4.73
N THR A 97 0.77 23.40 -4.75
CA THR A 97 -0.08 22.56 -5.61
C THR A 97 0.22 22.74 -7.10
N GLU A 98 0.51 23.97 -7.55
CA GLU A 98 0.82 24.22 -8.96
C GLU A 98 2.17 23.59 -9.35
N LEU A 99 3.13 23.63 -8.44
CA LEU A 99 4.44 23.02 -8.66
C LEU A 99 4.33 21.48 -8.71
N ALA A 100 3.55 20.89 -7.80
CA ALA A 100 3.26 19.46 -7.78
C ALA A 100 2.56 19.00 -9.06
N GLU A 101 1.55 19.75 -9.53
CA GLU A 101 0.85 19.48 -10.79
C GLU A 101 1.79 19.56 -12.00
N ARG A 102 2.62 20.61 -12.09
CA ARG A 102 3.61 20.75 -13.17
C ARG A 102 4.63 19.60 -13.17
N ALA A 103 5.09 19.17 -11.99
CA ALA A 103 5.99 18.05 -11.89
C ALA A 103 5.34 16.76 -12.41
N PHE A 104 4.08 16.50 -12.03
CA PHE A 104 3.31 15.35 -12.50
C PHE A 104 3.09 15.41 -14.03
N VAL A 105 2.68 16.56 -14.57
CA VAL A 105 2.48 16.75 -16.01
C VAL A 105 3.78 16.60 -16.78
N THR A 106 4.91 17.01 -16.23
CA THR A 106 6.23 16.81 -16.85
C THR A 106 6.54 15.33 -17.05
N MET A 107 6.15 14.48 -16.09
CA MET A 107 6.38 13.04 -16.16
C MET A 107 5.38 12.31 -17.06
N TYR A 108 4.09 12.68 -16.97
CA TYR A 108 2.99 11.92 -17.58
C TYR A 108 2.27 12.62 -18.74
N GLY A 109 2.62 13.86 -19.05
CA GLY A 109 2.06 14.67 -20.14
C GLY A 109 0.73 15.32 -19.80
N ALA A 110 -0.24 14.60 -19.28
CA ALA A 110 -1.57 15.12 -18.96
C ALA A 110 -2.18 14.43 -17.74
N ILE A 111 -3.11 15.12 -17.10
CA ILE A 111 -3.95 14.58 -16.02
C ILE A 111 -5.29 14.17 -16.64
N GLY A 112 -5.64 12.88 -16.49
CA GLY A 112 -6.90 12.31 -17.00
C GLY A 112 -7.97 12.15 -15.93
N GLY A 113 -7.61 12.27 -14.65
CA GLY A 113 -8.49 12.09 -13.50
C GLY A 113 -8.30 13.15 -12.42
N ASN A 114 -8.31 12.74 -11.17
CA ASN A 114 -8.10 13.61 -10.03
C ASN A 114 -6.68 13.44 -9.49
N LEU A 115 -5.92 14.53 -9.39
CA LEU A 115 -4.61 14.53 -8.75
C LEU A 115 -4.77 14.64 -7.24
N ILE A 116 -4.05 13.76 -6.52
CA ILE A 116 -4.05 13.71 -5.06
C ILE A 116 -2.62 13.86 -4.58
N ILE A 117 -2.41 14.72 -3.58
CA ILE A 117 -1.13 14.92 -2.92
C ILE A 117 -1.19 14.24 -1.55
N ASP A 118 -0.42 13.20 -1.36
CA ASP A 118 -0.36 12.41 -0.14
C ASP A 118 0.99 12.63 0.56
N GLN A 119 0.98 13.40 1.63
CA GLN A 119 2.16 13.67 2.45
C GLN A 119 2.57 12.42 3.23
N MET A 120 3.80 11.96 3.09
CA MET A 120 4.35 10.82 3.81
C MET A 120 5.02 11.27 5.11
N LYS A 121 4.39 10.97 6.25
CA LYS A 121 4.89 11.34 7.59
C LYS A 121 6.27 10.70 7.84
N GLY A 122 7.23 11.48 8.29
CA GLY A 122 8.59 11.01 8.59
C GLY A 122 9.49 10.77 7.38
N CYS A 123 8.97 10.85 6.14
CA CYS A 123 9.75 10.68 4.93
C CYS A 123 10.34 11.98 4.36
N GLY A 124 9.82 13.15 4.76
CA GLY A 124 10.19 14.43 4.14
C GLY A 124 9.78 14.54 2.66
N ALA A 125 8.85 13.71 2.22
CA ALA A 125 8.39 13.59 0.85
C ALA A 125 6.87 13.40 0.77
N ALA A 126 6.31 13.63 -0.41
CA ALA A 126 4.91 13.38 -0.72
C ALA A 126 4.79 12.55 -1.99
N ILE A 127 3.75 11.74 -2.09
CA ILE A 127 3.35 11.07 -3.32
C ILE A 127 2.26 11.90 -3.98
N VAL A 128 2.52 12.33 -5.21
CA VAL A 128 1.52 12.97 -6.07
C VAL A 128 1.04 11.93 -7.07
N PHE A 129 -0.22 11.55 -7.01
CA PHE A 129 -0.75 10.46 -7.82
C PHE A 129 -2.11 10.78 -8.42
N GLU A 130 -2.42 10.10 -9.49
CA GLU A 130 -3.68 10.26 -10.20
C GLU A 130 -4.66 9.16 -9.81
N ALA A 131 -5.84 9.55 -9.33
CA ALA A 131 -7.00 8.69 -9.24
C ALA A 131 -7.78 8.73 -10.55
N ALA A 132 -8.23 7.58 -11.05
CA ALA A 132 -9.05 7.51 -12.25
C ALA A 132 -10.27 8.43 -12.18
N ASN A 133 -10.70 8.92 -13.34
CA ASN A 133 -11.80 9.89 -13.40
C ASN A 133 -13.07 9.36 -12.72
N GLY A 134 -13.68 10.19 -11.89
CA GLY A 134 -14.91 9.85 -11.14
C GLY A 134 -14.68 9.07 -9.84
N VAL A 135 -13.52 8.43 -9.64
CA VAL A 135 -13.25 7.59 -8.45
C VAL A 135 -13.23 8.42 -7.17
N LEU A 136 -12.48 9.52 -7.14
CA LEU A 136 -12.41 10.37 -5.96
C LEU A 136 -13.78 10.99 -5.58
N PRO A 137 -14.57 11.57 -6.52
CA PRO A 137 -15.92 12.01 -6.24
C PRO A 137 -16.85 10.90 -5.74
N PHE A 138 -16.74 9.70 -6.29
CA PHE A 138 -17.50 8.53 -5.84
C PHE A 138 -17.17 8.18 -4.38
N LEU A 139 -15.88 8.03 -4.05
CA LEU A 139 -15.45 7.71 -2.69
C LEU A 139 -15.86 8.78 -1.68
N ASN A 140 -15.71 10.05 -2.04
CA ASN A 140 -16.09 11.18 -1.19
C ASN A 140 -17.58 11.17 -0.87
N ARG A 141 -18.42 10.91 -1.85
CA ARG A 141 -19.89 10.84 -1.68
C ARG A 141 -20.30 9.62 -0.87
N THR A 142 -19.67 8.46 -1.13
CA THR A 142 -20.08 7.18 -0.53
C THR A 142 -19.60 7.06 0.92
N PHE A 143 -18.40 7.52 1.23
CA PHE A 143 -17.75 7.35 2.54
C PHE A 143 -17.56 8.67 3.29
N ASN A 144 -18.29 9.71 2.94
CA ASN A 144 -18.25 11.02 3.61
C ASN A 144 -16.84 11.62 3.69
N ASN A 145 -16.19 11.78 2.52
CA ASN A 145 -14.84 12.34 2.38
C ASN A 145 -13.76 11.56 3.18
N PRO A 146 -13.54 10.28 2.91
CA PRO A 146 -12.54 9.50 3.60
C PRO A 146 -11.14 10.00 3.25
N PRO A 147 -10.15 9.86 4.14
CA PRO A 147 -8.76 10.02 3.75
C PRO A 147 -8.40 9.05 2.63
N VAL A 148 -7.99 9.58 1.48
CA VAL A 148 -7.54 8.79 0.33
C VAL A 148 -6.03 8.92 0.20
N ARG A 149 -5.32 7.81 0.27
CA ARG A 149 -3.86 7.76 0.24
C ARG A 149 -3.34 6.86 -0.88
N HIS A 150 -2.09 7.02 -1.24
CA HIS A 150 -1.42 6.08 -2.13
C HIS A 150 -1.04 4.80 -1.39
N HIS A 151 -1.09 3.62 -2.04
CA HIS A 151 -0.79 2.34 -1.40
C HIS A 151 0.62 2.27 -0.79
N LEU A 152 1.61 2.93 -1.40
CA LEU A 152 2.99 2.98 -0.89
C LEU A 152 3.15 3.78 0.41
N SER A 153 2.25 4.74 0.68
CA SER A 153 2.47 5.71 1.76
C SER A 153 2.59 5.06 3.13
N ALA A 154 1.69 4.13 3.45
CA ALA A 154 1.73 3.43 4.74
C ALA A 154 3.01 2.58 4.90
N ILE A 155 3.48 1.97 3.82
CA ILE A 155 4.73 1.19 3.78
C ILE A 155 5.94 2.09 4.01
N CYS A 156 6.03 3.20 3.28
CA CYS A 156 7.13 4.16 3.41
C CYS A 156 7.20 4.74 4.83
N GLU A 157 6.07 5.19 5.40
CA GLU A 157 6.01 5.74 6.75
C GLU A 157 6.40 4.72 7.83
N TYR A 158 5.96 3.48 7.68
CA TYR A 158 6.30 2.42 8.62
C TYR A 158 7.79 2.13 8.65
N PHE A 159 8.41 2.00 7.49
CA PHE A 159 9.84 1.75 7.41
C PHE A 159 10.67 2.98 7.75
N ALA A 160 10.22 4.20 7.43
CA ALA A 160 10.85 5.44 7.87
C ALA A 160 10.98 5.47 9.40
N LYS A 161 9.87 5.22 10.11
CA LYS A 161 9.87 5.16 11.58
C LYS A 161 10.84 4.11 12.15
N LYS A 162 11.03 2.98 11.46
CA LYS A 162 12.00 1.95 11.86
C LYS A 162 13.44 2.36 11.61
N CYS A 163 13.68 3.14 10.57
CA CYS A 163 15.02 3.59 10.21
C CYS A 163 15.49 4.80 11.00
N GLU A 164 14.59 5.65 11.53
CA GLU A 164 14.94 6.80 12.37
C GLU A 164 15.86 6.47 13.55
N ALA A 165 15.76 5.25 14.08
CA ALA A 165 16.57 4.80 15.21
C ALA A 165 17.96 4.27 14.81
N THR A 166 18.29 4.25 13.51
CA THR A 166 19.52 3.67 13.00
C THR A 166 20.06 4.50 11.83
N ASP A 167 21.38 4.72 11.77
CA ASP A 167 22.04 5.36 10.63
C ASP A 167 22.38 4.36 9.51
N ALA A 168 21.77 3.16 9.53
CA ALA A 168 22.07 2.11 8.56
C ALA A 168 21.35 2.34 7.23
N ASP A 169 22.04 2.03 6.15
CA ASP A 169 21.43 1.98 4.82
C ASP A 169 20.66 0.67 4.68
N ARG A 170 19.40 0.77 4.21
CA ARG A 170 18.49 -0.37 4.11
C ARG A 170 17.58 -0.29 2.92
N GLN A 171 17.38 -1.44 2.30
CA GLN A 171 16.34 -1.64 1.31
C GLN A 171 15.23 -2.52 1.88
N TYR A 172 13.98 -2.14 1.61
CA TYR A 172 12.80 -2.97 1.88
C TYR A 172 12.12 -3.33 0.57
N VAL A 173 11.73 -4.60 0.45
CA VAL A 173 10.97 -5.12 -0.69
C VAL A 173 9.69 -5.74 -0.16
N TYR A 174 8.55 -5.21 -0.60
CA TYR A 174 7.23 -5.74 -0.24
C TYR A 174 6.58 -6.40 -1.45
N LEU A 175 6.30 -7.70 -1.34
CA LEU A 175 5.76 -8.52 -2.43
C LEU A 175 4.25 -8.71 -2.27
N HIS A 176 3.48 -8.29 -3.26
CA HIS A 176 2.03 -8.44 -3.29
C HIS A 176 1.47 -8.39 -4.72
N ASP A 177 0.40 -9.13 -4.99
CA ASP A 177 -0.40 -9.03 -6.22
C ASP A 177 0.42 -8.91 -7.52
N ASN A 178 1.45 -9.76 -7.69
CA ASN A 178 2.43 -9.72 -8.79
C ASN A 178 3.20 -8.39 -8.91
N ARG A 179 3.48 -7.75 -7.78
CA ARG A 179 4.26 -6.51 -7.69
C ARG A 179 5.33 -6.60 -6.61
N ALA A 180 6.34 -5.78 -6.78
CA ALA A 180 7.37 -5.52 -5.78
C ALA A 180 7.43 -4.02 -5.51
N ASP A 181 7.06 -3.61 -4.30
CA ASP A 181 7.29 -2.27 -3.80
C ASP A 181 8.68 -2.23 -3.18
N VAL A 182 9.57 -1.46 -3.79
CA VAL A 182 10.94 -1.29 -3.33
C VAL A 182 11.05 0.07 -2.65
N THR A 183 11.50 0.09 -1.40
CA THR A 183 11.77 1.32 -0.65
C THR A 183 13.18 1.35 -0.13
N MET A 184 13.82 2.52 -0.15
CA MET A 184 15.22 2.71 0.21
C MET A 184 15.38 3.79 1.27
N PHE A 185 16.21 3.50 2.26
CA PHE A 185 16.59 4.45 3.30
C PHE A 185 18.11 4.55 3.38
N ARG A 186 18.61 5.78 3.37
CA ARG A 186 20.04 6.07 3.53
C ARG A 186 20.27 6.93 4.76
N ASN A 187 21.23 6.53 5.59
CA ASN A 187 21.51 7.23 6.85
C ASN A 187 20.21 7.44 7.67
N GLY A 188 19.36 6.43 7.75
CA GLY A 188 18.08 6.48 8.44
C GLY A 188 16.99 7.36 7.78
N ARG A 189 17.23 7.94 6.61
CA ARG A 189 16.30 8.83 5.90
C ARG A 189 15.75 8.18 4.64
N PHE A 190 14.48 8.45 4.36
CA PHE A 190 13.85 8.04 3.12
C PHE A 190 14.59 8.61 1.90
N ALA A 191 14.93 7.75 0.95
CA ALA A 191 15.67 8.11 -0.27
C ALA A 191 14.89 7.79 -1.54
N PHE A 192 14.13 6.68 -1.57
CA PHE A 192 13.46 6.20 -2.77
C PHE A 192 12.30 5.27 -2.43
N ALA A 193 11.26 5.30 -3.25
CA ALA A 193 10.28 4.21 -3.34
C ALA A 193 9.75 4.09 -4.77
N ASN A 194 9.53 2.86 -5.20
CA ASN A 194 8.85 2.59 -6.46
C ASN A 194 8.13 1.23 -6.40
N SER A 195 7.09 1.10 -7.23
CA SER A 195 6.30 -0.12 -7.39
C SER A 195 6.52 -0.68 -8.79
N PHE A 196 6.91 -1.94 -8.88
CA PHE A 196 7.24 -2.62 -10.13
C PHE A 196 6.28 -3.79 -10.36
N GLU A 197 5.76 -3.93 -11.57
CA GLU A 197 5.08 -5.16 -11.97
C GLU A 197 6.10 -6.28 -12.17
N CYS A 198 5.86 -7.42 -11.52
CA CYS A 198 6.76 -8.57 -11.54
C CYS A 198 5.97 -9.82 -11.96
N HIS A 199 6.29 -10.38 -13.11
CA HIS A 199 5.67 -11.59 -13.61
C HIS A 199 6.42 -12.87 -13.22
N SER A 200 7.62 -12.70 -12.63
CA SER A 200 8.48 -13.78 -12.18
C SER A 200 9.32 -13.35 -10.95
N ALA A 201 9.85 -14.34 -10.23
CA ALA A 201 10.83 -14.06 -9.17
C ALA A 201 12.09 -13.36 -9.72
N ALA A 202 12.46 -13.61 -10.98
CA ALA A 202 13.60 -12.96 -11.63
C ALA A 202 13.37 -11.45 -11.83
N ASP A 203 12.15 -11.03 -12.16
CA ASP A 203 11.81 -9.61 -12.31
C ASP A 203 11.96 -8.89 -10.96
N THR A 204 11.45 -9.50 -9.90
CA THR A 204 11.61 -8.96 -8.53
C THR A 204 13.08 -8.80 -8.15
N VAL A 205 13.88 -9.83 -8.42
CA VAL A 205 15.34 -9.79 -8.13
C VAL A 205 16.01 -8.71 -8.96
N PHE A 206 15.66 -8.58 -10.24
CA PHE A 206 16.20 -7.55 -11.11
C PHE A 206 15.93 -6.14 -10.56
N PHE A 207 14.67 -5.79 -10.28
CA PHE A 207 14.33 -4.46 -9.77
C PHE A 207 14.89 -4.17 -8.38
N ALA A 208 14.96 -5.19 -7.51
CA ALA A 208 15.57 -5.03 -6.20
C ALA A 208 17.09 -4.75 -6.30
N LEU A 209 17.81 -5.49 -7.17
CA LEU A 209 19.24 -5.29 -7.37
C LEU A 209 19.54 -4.02 -8.17
N ASP A 210 18.69 -3.63 -9.10
CA ASP A 210 18.83 -2.37 -9.85
C ASP A 210 18.79 -1.18 -8.90
N ALA A 211 17.75 -1.10 -8.05
CA ALA A 211 17.66 -0.07 -7.01
C ALA A 211 18.81 -0.15 -6.00
N TRP A 212 19.25 -1.35 -5.61
CA TRP A 212 20.39 -1.57 -4.72
C TRP A 212 21.66 -0.96 -5.29
N ASN A 213 21.95 -1.22 -6.56
CA ASN A 213 23.15 -0.72 -7.24
C ASN A 213 23.09 0.78 -7.51
N GLU A 214 21.91 1.30 -7.90
CA GLU A 214 21.73 2.74 -8.16
C GLU A 214 22.01 3.59 -6.91
N TYR A 215 21.63 3.06 -5.74
CA TYR A 215 21.90 3.72 -4.46
C TYR A 215 23.21 3.28 -3.80
N GLU A 216 24.07 2.54 -4.51
CA GLU A 216 25.41 2.15 -4.09
C GLU A 216 25.45 1.46 -2.71
N LEU A 217 24.45 0.58 -2.41
CA LEU A 217 24.47 -0.19 -1.17
C LEU A 217 25.55 -1.26 -1.19
N ASP A 218 26.17 -1.48 -0.02
CA ASP A 218 27.23 -2.47 0.16
C ASP A 218 26.62 -3.87 0.36
N ALA A 219 26.88 -4.77 -0.59
CA ALA A 219 26.40 -6.15 -0.57
C ALA A 219 26.90 -6.99 0.62
N LEU A 220 27.97 -6.54 1.30
CA LEU A 220 28.56 -7.24 2.45
C LEU A 220 28.10 -6.69 3.80
N ASN A 221 27.67 -5.43 3.86
CA ASN A 221 27.40 -4.73 5.12
C ASN A 221 25.97 -4.21 5.24
N ASP A 222 25.30 -3.87 4.12
CA ASP A 222 23.95 -3.34 4.15
C ASP A 222 22.90 -4.45 4.15
N GLU A 223 21.67 -4.10 4.53
CA GLU A 223 20.58 -5.04 4.78
C GLU A 223 19.41 -4.83 3.80
N LEU A 224 18.97 -5.95 3.17
CA LEU A 224 17.70 -6.03 2.47
C LEU A 224 16.67 -6.75 3.34
N GLN A 225 15.56 -6.12 3.62
CA GLN A 225 14.42 -6.73 4.31
C GLN A 225 13.27 -7.00 3.34
N ILE A 226 12.71 -8.22 3.38
CA ILE A 226 11.65 -8.64 2.48
C ILE A 226 10.37 -9.00 3.25
N ALA A 227 9.24 -8.45 2.80
CA ALA A 227 7.90 -8.69 3.34
C ALA A 227 6.94 -9.17 2.24
N GLY A 228 5.70 -9.49 2.61
CA GLY A 228 4.62 -9.80 1.67
C GLY A 228 4.39 -11.28 1.44
N ASP A 229 3.90 -11.65 0.26
CA ASP A 229 3.47 -13.00 -0.08
C ASP A 229 4.53 -14.06 0.23
N LYS A 230 4.10 -15.11 0.93
CA LYS A 230 5.02 -16.15 1.42
C LYS A 230 5.64 -16.96 0.26
N ALA A 231 4.82 -17.34 -0.71
CA ALA A 231 5.30 -18.16 -1.83
C ALA A 231 6.30 -17.38 -2.68
N ALA A 232 6.00 -16.10 -3.00
CA ALA A 232 6.90 -15.23 -3.71
C ALA A 232 8.23 -15.02 -2.96
N ARG A 233 8.20 -14.85 -1.63
CA ARG A 233 9.41 -14.72 -0.81
C ARG A 233 10.26 -15.99 -0.82
N GLU A 234 9.65 -17.17 -0.77
CA GLU A 234 10.35 -18.46 -0.81
C GLU A 234 11.12 -18.65 -2.12
N GLU A 235 10.65 -18.09 -3.24
CA GLU A 235 11.36 -18.09 -4.52
C GLU A 235 12.44 -17.00 -4.62
N VAL A 236 12.14 -15.77 -4.19
CA VAL A 236 12.99 -14.60 -4.36
C VAL A 236 14.19 -14.59 -3.42
N VAL A 237 14.01 -14.95 -2.14
CA VAL A 237 15.06 -14.87 -1.12
C VAL A 237 16.32 -15.68 -1.45
N PRO A 238 16.22 -16.96 -1.93
CA PRO A 238 17.41 -17.71 -2.31
C PRO A 238 18.18 -17.10 -3.49
N MET A 239 17.48 -16.38 -4.37
CA MET A 239 18.09 -15.71 -5.52
C MET A 239 18.84 -14.45 -5.07
N LEU A 240 18.23 -13.60 -4.24
CA LEU A 240 18.84 -12.40 -3.69
C LEU A 240 20.08 -12.71 -2.84
N LYS A 241 20.06 -13.79 -2.06
CA LYS A 241 21.20 -14.24 -1.24
C LYS A 241 22.45 -14.63 -2.02
N LYS A 242 22.37 -14.76 -3.35
CA LYS A 242 23.54 -14.94 -4.21
C LYS A 242 24.34 -13.65 -4.40
N TYR A 243 23.70 -12.50 -4.15
CA TYR A 243 24.27 -11.16 -4.40
C TYR A 243 24.41 -10.33 -3.13
N ILE A 244 23.51 -10.49 -2.14
CA ILE A 244 23.45 -9.71 -0.92
C ILE A 244 23.59 -10.63 0.29
N THR A 245 24.50 -10.31 1.19
CA THR A 245 24.78 -11.14 2.38
C THR A 245 23.61 -11.15 3.37
N TYR A 246 23.04 -9.98 3.64
CA TYR A 246 21.99 -9.84 4.66
C TYR A 246 20.63 -9.62 4.00
N VAL A 247 19.99 -10.73 3.59
CA VAL A 247 18.59 -10.74 3.15
C VAL A 247 17.74 -11.33 4.27
N MET A 248 16.96 -10.49 4.94
CA MET A 248 16.23 -10.81 6.16
C MET A 248 14.72 -10.65 5.96
N PRO A 249 13.87 -11.41 6.69
CA PRO A 249 12.45 -11.13 6.71
C PRO A 249 12.19 -9.79 7.41
N ALA A 250 11.33 -8.95 6.84
CA ALA A 250 10.88 -7.74 7.51
C ALA A 250 10.02 -8.09 8.73
N ILE A 251 10.26 -7.39 9.83
CA ILE A 251 9.53 -7.62 11.08
C ILE A 251 8.13 -7.05 10.96
N PHE A 252 7.14 -7.92 11.09
CA PHE A 252 5.74 -7.56 11.11
C PHE A 252 5.39 -6.69 12.34
N PRO A 253 4.42 -5.74 12.25
CA PRO A 253 4.06 -4.90 13.38
C PRO A 253 3.58 -5.75 14.56
N ALA A 254 4.20 -5.58 15.74
CA ALA A 254 3.80 -6.32 16.95
C ALA A 254 2.35 -6.03 17.37
N ALA A 255 1.83 -4.84 17.03
CA ALA A 255 0.44 -4.47 17.28
C ALA A 255 -0.53 -5.35 16.48
N ALA A 256 -0.18 -5.75 15.24
CA ALA A 256 -1.00 -6.63 14.42
C ALA A 256 -1.19 -8.02 15.04
N MET A 257 -0.20 -8.51 15.80
CA MET A 257 -0.31 -9.80 16.48
C MET A 257 -1.34 -9.82 17.61
N LYS A 258 -1.76 -8.63 18.08
CA LYS A 258 -2.70 -8.49 19.20
C LYS A 258 -4.16 -8.34 18.76
N ILE A 259 -4.40 -8.05 17.48
CA ILE A 259 -5.75 -7.73 16.98
C ILE A 259 -6.50 -8.94 16.38
N GLY A 260 -5.85 -10.10 16.25
CA GLY A 260 -6.49 -11.33 15.82
C GLY A 260 -5.67 -12.16 14.83
N GLN A 261 -6.05 -13.42 14.65
CA GLN A 261 -5.32 -14.34 13.75
C GLN A 261 -5.45 -13.95 12.27
N ASP A 262 -6.54 -13.34 11.87
CA ASP A 262 -6.76 -12.88 10.49
C ASP A 262 -5.84 -11.71 10.11
N ALA A 263 -5.33 -10.95 11.09
CA ALA A 263 -4.34 -9.92 10.85
C ALA A 263 -3.04 -10.45 10.21
N MET A 264 -2.66 -11.70 10.54
CA MET A 264 -1.47 -12.32 9.95
C MET A 264 -1.66 -12.75 8.49
N LYS A 265 -2.90 -12.81 8.01
CA LYS A 265 -3.25 -13.16 6.62
C LYS A 265 -3.44 -11.93 5.75
N ALA A 266 -3.69 -10.76 6.36
CA ALA A 266 -3.93 -9.53 5.63
C ALA A 266 -2.63 -8.94 5.06
N PRO A 267 -2.69 -8.27 3.90
CA PRO A 267 -1.56 -7.55 3.34
C PRO A 267 -1.00 -6.51 4.31
N LEU A 268 0.34 -6.35 4.30
CA LEU A 268 1.03 -5.47 5.25
C LEU A 268 0.56 -4.02 5.16
N ASP A 269 0.35 -3.49 3.97
CA ASP A 269 -0.14 -2.14 3.73
C ASP A 269 -1.50 -1.89 4.37
N LEU A 270 -2.46 -2.82 4.25
CA LEU A 270 -3.77 -2.73 4.89
C LEU A 270 -3.67 -2.77 6.42
N ILE A 271 -2.80 -3.63 6.95
CA ILE A 271 -2.55 -3.68 8.40
C ILE A 271 -1.97 -2.36 8.90
N LEU A 272 -0.99 -1.80 8.18
CA LEU A 272 -0.39 -0.54 8.54
C LEU A 272 -1.41 0.60 8.52
N MET A 273 -2.31 0.62 7.52
CA MET A 273 -3.42 1.57 7.49
C MET A 273 -4.37 1.43 8.67
N SER A 274 -4.64 0.19 9.08
CA SER A 274 -5.54 -0.09 10.22
C SER A 274 -4.93 0.33 11.56
N LEU A 275 -3.60 0.22 11.69
CA LEU A 275 -2.86 0.49 12.94
C LEU A 275 -2.34 1.93 13.06
N CYS A 276 -2.22 2.67 11.95
CA CYS A 276 -1.76 4.06 11.96
C CYS A 276 -2.94 5.00 12.21
N GLU A 277 -2.86 5.77 13.31
CA GLU A 277 -3.77 6.88 13.62
C GLU A 277 -3.37 8.17 12.87
#